data_ac0697fd82573ffa1ec27523483c434d
#
_entry.id   ac0697fd82573ffa1ec27523483c434d
#
_cell.length_a   1.000
_cell.length_b   1.000
_cell.length_c   1.000
_cell.angle_alpha   90.00
_cell.angle_beta   90.00
_cell.angle_gamma   90.00
#
_symmetry.space_group_name_H-M   'P 1'
#
loop_
_entity.id
_entity.type
_entity.pdbx_description
1 polymer ?
#
loop_
_entity_poly.entity_id
_entity_poly.type
_entity_poly.pdbx_seq_one_letter_code
_entity_poly.pdbx_strand_id
1 'polypeptide(L)'
;MSEHYFEFKNVCKSFDDNAVLKNVSFFVEQGETAVIMGRSGVGKSVSLKLLLGFLAPDSGRIIVAGQDVTDWTEEQFSKIRRRVTMVFQSGALFDSLSVEENVAFPLVSHAEIEEPEKVDATVKELMADLEVADFADRLPSDLSTGAKRAVAIARALAENPDAILYDEPTTMVDPLMAAHISDLIAKLKAKLHKTSIVVTHDTHLAKKLADRILFLQEGRVGFFGTWEELENSKEPFLRNFLAQDELIPALDATE
;
A
#
# COMPACT_ATOMS: atom_id res chain seq x y z
N MET A 1 22.77 11.87 -6.44
CA MET A 1 21.31 11.70 -6.59
C MET A 1 20.90 10.78 -5.44
N SER A 2 19.81 11.05 -4.74
CA SER A 2 19.33 10.18 -3.66
C SER A 2 18.99 8.82 -4.27
N GLU A 3 19.56 7.73 -3.77
CA GLU A 3 19.27 6.36 -4.18
C GLU A 3 17.86 5.93 -3.72
N HIS A 4 17.27 6.65 -2.76
CA HIS A 4 16.01 6.34 -2.13
C HIS A 4 14.82 6.92 -2.90
N TYR A 5 13.82 6.07 -3.18
CA TYR A 5 12.57 6.52 -3.80
C TYR A 5 11.66 7.24 -2.79
N PHE A 6 11.52 6.67 -1.58
CA PHE A 6 10.87 7.31 -0.43
C PHE A 6 11.87 7.49 0.70
N GLU A 7 11.85 8.65 1.37
CA GLU A 7 12.68 8.89 2.53
C GLU A 7 11.99 9.81 3.53
N PHE A 8 11.96 9.40 4.78
CA PHE A 8 11.55 10.19 5.94
C PHE A 8 12.80 10.59 6.72
N LYS A 9 12.94 11.87 7.06
CA LYS A 9 14.02 12.41 7.89
C LYS A 9 13.44 13.10 9.12
N ASN A 10 13.52 12.43 10.27
CA ASN A 10 13.10 12.95 11.57
C ASN A 10 11.65 13.48 11.56
N VAL A 11 10.75 12.77 10.89
CA VAL A 11 9.36 13.20 10.71
C VAL A 11 8.58 13.06 12.01
N CYS A 12 7.90 14.14 12.41
CA CYS A 12 6.93 14.15 13.49
C CYS A 12 5.56 14.51 12.96
N LYS A 13 4.52 13.89 13.56
CA LYS A 13 3.11 14.21 13.30
C LYS A 13 2.27 14.01 14.54
N SER A 14 1.50 15.02 14.89
CA SER A 14 0.54 15.00 15.98
C SER A 14 -0.86 15.35 15.46
N PHE A 15 -1.89 14.91 16.20
CA PHE A 15 -3.26 15.33 16.05
C PHE A 15 -3.73 15.79 17.43
N ASP A 16 -4.03 17.07 17.54
CA ASP A 16 -4.25 17.72 18.85
C ASP A 16 -3.09 17.42 19.81
N ASP A 17 -3.36 16.89 20.99
CA ASP A 17 -2.34 16.53 22.00
C ASP A 17 -1.72 15.13 21.79
N ASN A 18 -2.15 14.40 20.76
CA ASN A 18 -1.68 13.03 20.51
C ASN A 18 -0.56 13.00 19.47
N ALA A 19 0.68 12.78 19.92
CA ALA A 19 1.84 12.61 19.05
C ALA A 19 1.84 11.19 18.45
N VAL A 20 1.52 11.09 17.15
CA VAL A 20 1.38 9.81 16.39
C VAL A 20 2.69 9.37 15.79
N LEU A 21 3.45 10.25 15.15
CA LEU A 21 4.81 9.97 14.68
C LEU A 21 5.81 10.85 15.45
N LYS A 22 6.89 10.22 15.95
CA LYS A 22 7.86 10.85 16.86
C LYS A 22 9.28 10.62 16.32
N ASN A 23 9.76 11.56 15.54
CA ASN A 23 11.12 11.51 14.98
C ASN A 23 11.38 10.24 14.13
N VAL A 24 10.44 9.95 13.22
CA VAL A 24 10.51 8.77 12.36
C VAL A 24 11.43 9.02 11.18
N SER A 25 12.42 8.12 11.00
CA SER A 25 13.34 8.14 9.87
C SER A 25 13.44 6.75 9.26
N PHE A 26 13.23 6.64 7.96
CA PHE A 26 13.41 5.43 7.17
C PHE A 26 13.52 5.78 5.69
N PHE A 27 13.89 4.82 4.88
CA PHE A 27 13.94 4.97 3.42
C PHE A 27 13.47 3.69 2.72
N VAL A 28 13.11 3.84 1.45
CA VAL A 28 12.75 2.75 0.54
C VAL A 28 13.46 2.98 -0.77
N GLU A 29 14.21 1.99 -1.23
CA GLU A 29 14.94 2.06 -2.50
C GLU A 29 13.99 1.96 -3.69
N GLN A 30 14.45 2.38 -4.86
CA GLN A 30 13.67 2.20 -6.08
C GLN A 30 13.53 0.69 -6.41
N GLY A 31 12.29 0.25 -6.65
CA GLY A 31 11.97 -1.17 -6.91
C GLY A 31 11.87 -2.03 -5.65
N GLU A 32 12.15 -1.49 -4.46
CA GLU A 32 12.02 -2.19 -3.19
C GLU A 32 10.57 -2.20 -2.71
N THR A 33 10.16 -3.28 -2.05
CA THR A 33 8.90 -3.36 -1.29
C THR A 33 9.22 -3.27 0.19
N ALA A 34 8.89 -2.13 0.81
CA ALA A 34 8.95 -1.97 2.26
C ALA A 34 7.59 -2.28 2.89
N VAL A 35 7.58 -3.04 3.97
CA VAL A 35 6.36 -3.31 4.73
C VAL A 35 6.43 -2.57 6.06
N ILE A 36 5.45 -1.70 6.32
CA ILE A 36 5.30 -0.98 7.58
C ILE A 36 4.37 -1.77 8.48
N MET A 37 4.92 -2.30 9.55
CA MET A 37 4.22 -3.10 10.56
C MET A 37 4.07 -2.35 11.89
N GLY A 38 3.22 -2.87 12.76
CA GLY A 38 2.99 -2.36 14.11
C GLY A 38 1.53 -2.43 14.52
N ARG A 39 1.25 -2.17 15.79
CA ARG A 39 -0.12 -2.24 16.34
C ARG A 39 -1.05 -1.21 15.69
N SER A 40 -2.36 -1.40 15.84
CA SER A 40 -3.35 -0.41 15.38
C SER A 40 -3.10 0.95 16.04
N GLY A 41 -3.23 2.04 15.29
CA GLY A 41 -3.11 3.41 15.81
C GLY A 41 -1.66 3.94 15.95
N VAL A 42 -0.61 3.16 15.63
CA VAL A 42 0.79 3.62 15.81
C VAL A 42 1.30 4.57 14.72
N GLY A 43 0.47 4.90 13.71
CA GLY A 43 0.86 5.86 12.65
C GLY A 43 1.15 5.27 11.28
N LYS A 44 0.89 3.96 11.04
CA LYS A 44 1.16 3.30 9.76
C LYS A 44 0.49 4.01 8.57
N SER A 45 -0.84 4.13 8.57
CA SER A 45 -1.59 4.81 7.50
C SER A 45 -1.32 6.32 7.46
N VAL A 46 -0.92 6.92 8.60
CA VAL A 46 -0.48 8.33 8.65
C VAL A 46 0.77 8.52 7.79
N SER A 47 1.71 7.58 7.83
CA SER A 47 2.93 7.64 7.00
C SER A 47 2.59 7.64 5.50
N LEU A 48 1.62 6.82 5.05
CA LEU A 48 1.18 6.84 3.65
C LEU A 48 0.52 8.17 3.25
N LYS A 49 -0.31 8.71 4.13
CA LYS A 49 -0.99 9.99 3.88
C LYS A 49 -0.02 11.17 3.80
N LEU A 50 1.07 11.13 4.57
CA LEU A 50 2.14 12.12 4.50
C LEU A 50 2.90 12.05 3.17
N LEU A 51 3.20 10.84 2.65
CA LEU A 51 3.86 10.65 1.36
C LEU A 51 3.07 11.24 0.18
N LEU A 52 1.73 11.19 0.27
CA LEU A 52 0.84 11.68 -0.77
C LEU A 52 0.35 13.14 -0.53
N GLY A 53 0.81 13.78 0.54
CA GLY A 53 0.41 15.15 0.87
C GLY A 53 -1.03 15.30 1.33
N PHE A 54 -1.73 14.21 1.70
CA PHE A 54 -3.04 14.30 2.36
C PHE A 54 -2.92 14.82 3.79
N LEU A 55 -1.71 14.78 4.34
CA LEU A 55 -1.32 15.37 5.63
C LEU A 55 0.04 16.04 5.46
N ALA A 56 0.26 17.15 6.15
CA ALA A 56 1.56 17.76 6.30
C ALA A 56 2.25 17.28 7.59
N PRO A 57 3.58 17.07 7.61
CA PRO A 57 4.31 16.80 8.83
C PRO A 57 4.37 18.05 9.72
N ASP A 58 4.49 17.87 11.03
CA ASP A 58 4.70 18.99 11.97
C ASP A 58 6.18 19.42 11.98
N SER A 59 7.09 18.48 11.69
CA SER A 59 8.52 18.71 11.53
C SER A 59 9.20 17.55 10.80
N GLY A 60 10.44 17.72 10.39
CA GLY A 60 11.20 16.76 9.61
C GLY A 60 11.08 17.00 8.12
N ARG A 61 11.53 16.04 7.30
CA ARG A 61 11.46 16.12 5.83
C ARG A 61 10.97 14.84 5.22
N ILE A 62 10.27 14.97 4.10
CA ILE A 62 9.73 13.85 3.31
C ILE A 62 10.23 14.01 1.88
N ILE A 63 10.94 12.99 1.39
CA ILE A 63 11.44 12.94 0.03
C ILE A 63 10.67 11.86 -0.73
N VAL A 64 10.19 12.18 -1.94
CA VAL A 64 9.53 11.25 -2.86
C VAL A 64 10.15 11.39 -4.24
N ALA A 65 10.60 10.29 -4.81
CA ALA A 65 11.29 10.25 -6.11
C ALA A 65 12.44 11.27 -6.22
N GLY A 66 13.24 11.42 -5.15
CA GLY A 66 14.37 12.33 -5.06
C GLY A 66 14.01 13.81 -4.85
N GLN A 67 12.73 14.14 -4.67
CA GLN A 67 12.25 15.51 -4.46
C GLN A 67 11.80 15.70 -3.01
N ASP A 68 12.22 16.79 -2.36
CA ASP A 68 11.69 17.18 -1.04
C ASP A 68 10.28 17.73 -1.22
N VAL A 69 9.29 16.99 -0.75
CA VAL A 69 7.87 17.32 -0.88
C VAL A 69 7.26 17.91 0.38
N THR A 70 8.08 18.18 1.40
CA THR A 70 7.64 18.54 2.76
C THR A 70 6.66 19.71 2.79
N ASP A 71 6.96 20.77 2.03
CA ASP A 71 6.19 22.01 2.00
C ASP A 71 5.44 22.22 0.67
N TRP A 72 5.16 21.13 -0.07
CA TRP A 72 4.51 21.22 -1.35
C TRP A 72 3.04 21.64 -1.24
N THR A 73 2.58 22.38 -2.24
CA THR A 73 1.17 22.75 -2.42
C THR A 73 0.38 21.56 -3.00
N GLU A 74 -0.95 21.64 -2.92
CA GLU A 74 -1.86 20.65 -3.53
C GLU A 74 -1.61 20.47 -5.04
N GLU A 75 -1.35 21.57 -5.76
CA GLU A 75 -1.02 21.54 -7.19
C GLU A 75 0.27 20.75 -7.48
N GLN A 76 1.29 20.88 -6.63
CA GLN A 76 2.54 20.13 -6.76
C GLN A 76 2.32 18.66 -6.44
N PHE A 77 1.54 18.33 -5.39
CA PHE A 77 1.20 16.96 -5.03
C PHE A 77 0.36 16.24 -6.09
N SER A 78 -0.46 16.96 -6.86
CA SER A 78 -1.22 16.34 -7.97
C SER A 78 -0.31 15.63 -8.98
N LYS A 79 0.90 16.16 -9.22
CA LYS A 79 1.91 15.53 -10.11
C LYS A 79 2.51 14.26 -9.52
N ILE A 80 2.74 14.24 -8.20
CA ILE A 80 3.25 13.04 -7.52
C ILE A 80 2.19 11.95 -7.48
N ARG A 81 0.91 12.28 -7.26
CA ARG A 81 -0.18 11.30 -7.18
C ARG A 81 -0.47 10.57 -8.49
N ARG A 82 0.01 11.07 -9.64
CA ARG A 82 0.03 10.32 -10.90
C ARG A 82 1.13 9.25 -10.93
N ARG A 83 2.23 9.48 -10.22
CA ARG A 83 3.39 8.59 -10.17
C ARG A 83 3.36 7.63 -8.98
N VAL A 84 2.66 8.01 -7.92
CA VAL A 84 2.52 7.25 -6.67
C VAL A 84 1.05 7.09 -6.37
N THR A 85 0.52 5.88 -6.54
CA THR A 85 -0.89 5.58 -6.31
C THR A 85 -1.12 4.88 -4.98
N MET A 86 -2.34 4.94 -4.46
CA MET A 86 -2.69 4.31 -3.19
C MET A 86 -3.91 3.41 -3.33
N VAL A 87 -3.77 2.19 -2.83
CA VAL A 87 -4.86 1.24 -2.61
C VAL A 87 -5.33 1.40 -1.17
N PHE A 88 -6.52 1.98 -1.00
CA PHE A 88 -7.10 2.23 0.32
C PHE A 88 -7.70 0.96 0.95
N GLN A 89 -7.74 0.91 2.26
CA GLN A 89 -8.33 -0.18 3.03
C GLN A 89 -9.80 -0.48 2.66
N SER A 90 -10.60 0.50 2.26
CA SER A 90 -11.98 0.30 1.79
C SER A 90 -12.07 -0.11 0.31
N GLY A 91 -10.97 -0.03 -0.45
CA GLY A 91 -10.96 -0.10 -1.91
C GLY A 91 -11.34 1.22 -2.58
N ALA A 92 -12.18 2.04 -1.94
CA ALA A 92 -12.62 3.37 -2.41
C ALA A 92 -13.07 3.38 -3.89
N LEU A 93 -13.83 2.36 -4.32
CA LEU A 93 -14.39 2.30 -5.67
C LEU A 93 -15.53 3.31 -5.83
N PHE A 94 -15.76 3.74 -7.06
CA PHE A 94 -16.91 4.55 -7.43
C PHE A 94 -18.13 3.63 -7.54
N ASP A 95 -19.07 3.74 -6.62
CA ASP A 95 -20.25 2.85 -6.53
C ASP A 95 -21.18 2.92 -7.74
N SER A 96 -21.16 4.04 -8.47
CA SER A 96 -21.96 4.30 -9.68
C SER A 96 -21.31 3.82 -10.97
N LEU A 97 -20.08 3.38 -10.94
CA LEU A 97 -19.32 2.89 -12.09
C LEU A 97 -19.19 1.38 -12.05
N SER A 98 -19.24 0.74 -13.22
CA SER A 98 -18.94 -0.69 -13.34
C SER A 98 -17.48 -1.00 -12.96
N VAL A 99 -17.12 -2.27 -12.87
CA VAL A 99 -15.74 -2.72 -12.65
C VAL A 99 -14.82 -2.17 -13.74
N GLU A 100 -15.20 -2.35 -15.00
CA GLU A 100 -14.41 -1.87 -16.14
C GLU A 100 -14.27 -0.34 -16.12
N GLU A 101 -15.34 0.40 -15.85
CA GLU A 101 -15.33 1.85 -15.73
C GLU A 101 -14.47 2.33 -14.54
N ASN A 102 -14.50 1.63 -13.41
CA ASN A 102 -13.61 1.93 -12.28
C ASN A 102 -12.14 1.79 -12.66
N VAL A 103 -11.76 0.72 -13.38
CA VAL A 103 -10.38 0.50 -13.82
C VAL A 103 -9.97 1.51 -14.89
N ALA A 104 -10.87 1.84 -15.82
CA ALA A 104 -10.63 2.83 -16.88
C ALA A 104 -10.55 4.27 -16.37
N PHE A 105 -11.21 4.57 -15.23
CA PHE A 105 -11.40 5.94 -14.74
C PHE A 105 -10.12 6.80 -14.70
N PRO A 106 -8.98 6.34 -14.17
CA PRO A 106 -7.77 7.14 -14.17
C PRO A 106 -7.30 7.53 -15.59
N LEU A 107 -7.43 6.63 -16.55
CA LEU A 107 -6.98 6.82 -17.93
C LEU A 107 -7.84 7.82 -18.71
N VAL A 108 -9.13 7.94 -18.37
CA VAL A 108 -10.07 8.80 -19.09
C VAL A 108 -10.35 10.13 -18.38
N SER A 109 -9.95 10.26 -17.10
CA SER A 109 -10.25 11.44 -16.28
C SER A 109 -9.25 12.61 -16.48
N HIS A 110 -8.13 12.37 -17.14
CA HIS A 110 -7.11 13.39 -17.39
C HIS A 110 -7.27 14.04 -18.77
N ALA A 111 -6.81 15.30 -18.89
CA ALA A 111 -6.95 16.10 -20.12
C ALA A 111 -6.17 15.53 -21.33
N GLU A 112 -5.17 14.71 -21.08
CA GLU A 112 -4.44 13.95 -22.09
C GLU A 112 -5.10 12.57 -22.22
N ILE A 113 -6.25 12.52 -22.94
CA ILE A 113 -6.97 11.26 -23.17
C ILE A 113 -6.11 10.38 -24.08
N GLU A 114 -5.73 9.21 -23.56
CA GLU A 114 -5.12 8.18 -24.38
C GLU A 114 -6.06 7.69 -25.50
N GLU A 115 -5.51 7.12 -26.56
CA GLU A 115 -6.32 6.53 -27.64
C GLU A 115 -7.27 5.46 -27.06
N PRO A 116 -8.57 5.49 -27.38
CA PRO A 116 -9.56 4.58 -26.77
C PRO A 116 -9.16 3.09 -26.86
N GLU A 117 -8.51 2.69 -27.95
CA GLU A 117 -8.03 1.31 -28.16
C GLU A 117 -6.94 0.92 -27.15
N LYS A 118 -6.07 1.87 -26.76
CA LYS A 118 -5.04 1.63 -25.74
C LYS A 118 -5.64 1.54 -24.35
N VAL A 119 -6.62 2.39 -24.04
CA VAL A 119 -7.36 2.34 -22.77
C VAL A 119 -8.02 0.97 -22.62
N ASP A 120 -8.76 0.52 -23.64
CA ASP A 120 -9.45 -0.77 -23.64
C ASP A 120 -8.46 -1.94 -23.47
N ALA A 121 -7.34 -1.92 -24.16
CA ALA A 121 -6.31 -2.95 -24.04
C ALA A 121 -5.70 -2.99 -22.63
N THR A 122 -5.35 -1.83 -22.06
CA THR A 122 -4.79 -1.73 -20.69
C THR A 122 -5.78 -2.22 -19.64
N VAL A 123 -7.04 -1.81 -19.75
CA VAL A 123 -8.10 -2.21 -18.82
C VAL A 123 -8.30 -3.72 -18.85
N LYS A 124 -8.40 -4.33 -20.05
CA LYS A 124 -8.55 -5.77 -20.20
C LYS A 124 -7.37 -6.55 -19.64
N GLU A 125 -6.14 -6.09 -19.90
CA GLU A 125 -4.94 -6.73 -19.33
C GLU A 125 -4.96 -6.69 -17.80
N LEU A 126 -5.22 -5.53 -17.19
CA LEU A 126 -5.26 -5.38 -15.74
C LEU A 126 -6.37 -6.21 -15.10
N MET A 127 -7.55 -6.24 -15.71
CA MET A 127 -8.66 -7.06 -15.22
C MET A 127 -8.35 -8.55 -15.28
N ALA A 128 -7.65 -9.01 -16.31
CA ALA A 128 -7.17 -10.39 -16.41
C ALA A 128 -6.09 -10.71 -15.37
N ASP A 129 -5.10 -9.84 -15.19
CA ASP A 129 -4.02 -9.99 -14.21
C ASP A 129 -4.55 -10.06 -12.76
N LEU A 130 -5.62 -9.34 -12.47
CA LEU A 130 -6.28 -9.29 -11.15
C LEU A 130 -7.47 -10.26 -11.03
N GLU A 131 -7.71 -11.11 -12.03
CA GLU A 131 -8.74 -12.15 -12.02
C GLU A 131 -10.17 -11.58 -11.81
N VAL A 132 -10.44 -10.38 -12.35
CA VAL A 132 -11.75 -9.69 -12.25
C VAL A 132 -12.44 -9.47 -13.60
N ALA A 133 -11.94 -10.06 -14.68
CA ALA A 133 -12.48 -9.89 -16.03
C ALA A 133 -13.95 -10.33 -16.16
N ASP A 134 -14.34 -11.39 -15.46
CA ASP A 134 -15.72 -11.91 -15.46
C ASP A 134 -16.74 -10.97 -14.77
N PHE A 135 -16.25 -9.91 -14.14
CA PHE A 135 -17.07 -8.95 -13.41
C PHE A 135 -17.16 -7.59 -14.12
N ALA A 136 -16.69 -7.46 -15.38
CA ALA A 136 -16.54 -6.19 -16.09
C ALA A 136 -17.75 -5.26 -15.97
N ASP A 137 -18.95 -5.78 -16.24
CA ASP A 137 -20.21 -5.02 -16.25
C ASP A 137 -20.89 -4.91 -14.88
N ARG A 138 -20.30 -5.50 -13.81
CA ARG A 138 -20.91 -5.47 -12.48
C ARG A 138 -20.59 -4.17 -11.75
N LEU A 139 -21.51 -3.75 -10.88
CA LEU A 139 -21.28 -2.67 -9.94
C LEU A 139 -20.49 -3.17 -8.70
N PRO A 140 -19.76 -2.29 -8.01
CA PRO A 140 -19.08 -2.65 -6.77
C PRO A 140 -19.99 -3.28 -5.72
N SER A 141 -21.26 -2.88 -5.65
CA SER A 141 -22.27 -3.48 -4.74
C SER A 141 -22.42 -4.99 -4.89
N ASP A 142 -22.22 -5.51 -6.10
CA ASP A 142 -22.44 -6.91 -6.46
C ASP A 142 -21.19 -7.79 -6.30
N LEU A 143 -20.08 -7.19 -5.83
CA LEU A 143 -18.80 -7.85 -5.65
C LEU A 143 -18.56 -8.28 -4.20
N SER A 144 -17.84 -9.39 -4.03
CA SER A 144 -17.24 -9.75 -2.74
C SER A 144 -16.20 -8.71 -2.31
N THR A 145 -15.87 -8.66 -1.03
CA THR A 145 -14.84 -7.77 -0.51
C THR A 145 -13.49 -7.99 -1.20
N GLY A 146 -13.11 -9.25 -1.47
CA GLY A 146 -11.87 -9.59 -2.17
C GLY A 146 -11.86 -9.10 -3.61
N ALA A 147 -12.96 -9.30 -4.37
CA ALA A 147 -13.08 -8.77 -5.73
C ALA A 147 -13.00 -7.24 -5.76
N LYS A 148 -13.62 -6.53 -4.80
CA LYS A 148 -13.45 -5.07 -4.65
C LYS A 148 -11.99 -4.66 -4.45
N ARG A 149 -11.22 -5.43 -3.67
CA ARG A 149 -9.79 -5.19 -3.48
C ARG A 149 -9.01 -5.36 -4.78
N ALA A 150 -9.26 -6.46 -5.50
CA ALA A 150 -8.61 -6.72 -6.79
C ALA A 150 -8.91 -5.59 -7.80
N VAL A 151 -10.17 -5.14 -7.91
CA VAL A 151 -10.54 -3.99 -8.76
C VAL A 151 -9.85 -2.70 -8.33
N ALA A 152 -9.75 -2.44 -7.01
CA ALA A 152 -9.04 -1.25 -6.51
C ALA A 152 -7.54 -1.28 -6.84
N ILE A 153 -6.92 -2.47 -6.81
CA ILE A 153 -5.52 -2.65 -7.24
C ILE A 153 -5.40 -2.43 -8.76
N ALA A 154 -6.31 -3.00 -9.57
CA ALA A 154 -6.32 -2.81 -11.02
C ALA A 154 -6.42 -1.31 -11.38
N ARG A 155 -7.36 -0.59 -10.75
CA ARG A 155 -7.51 0.86 -10.93
C ARG A 155 -6.24 1.64 -10.55
N ALA A 156 -5.60 1.28 -9.43
CA ALA A 156 -4.37 1.94 -8.99
C ALA A 156 -3.20 1.73 -9.95
N LEU A 157 -3.21 0.64 -10.71
CA LEU A 157 -2.17 0.31 -11.70
C LEU A 157 -2.43 0.92 -13.09
N ALA A 158 -3.64 1.40 -13.37
CA ALA A 158 -4.06 1.80 -14.71
C ALA A 158 -3.14 2.85 -15.36
N GLU A 159 -2.71 3.86 -14.60
CA GLU A 159 -1.78 4.90 -15.10
C GLU A 159 -0.30 4.46 -15.07
N ASN A 160 -0.02 3.18 -14.86
CA ASN A 160 1.35 2.65 -14.77
C ASN A 160 2.25 3.43 -13.80
N PRO A 161 1.86 3.60 -12.52
CA PRO A 161 2.60 4.41 -11.55
C PRO A 161 4.02 3.88 -11.32
N ASP A 162 4.93 4.74 -10.85
CA ASP A 162 6.29 4.35 -10.45
C ASP A 162 6.28 3.59 -9.11
N ALA A 163 5.33 3.95 -8.23
CA ALA A 163 5.22 3.33 -6.91
C ALA A 163 3.77 3.14 -6.48
N ILE A 164 3.53 2.14 -5.62
CA ILE A 164 2.21 1.76 -5.12
C ILE A 164 2.24 1.69 -3.59
N LEU A 165 1.28 2.36 -2.97
CA LEU A 165 1.07 2.34 -1.52
C LEU A 165 -0.17 1.48 -1.22
N TYR A 166 -0.02 0.43 -0.41
CA TYR A 166 -1.13 -0.43 0.03
C TYR A 166 -1.43 -0.17 1.50
N ASP A 167 -2.66 0.24 1.81
CA ASP A 167 -3.12 0.44 3.19
C ASP A 167 -4.00 -0.73 3.61
N GLU A 168 -3.45 -1.63 4.42
CA GLU A 168 -4.12 -2.81 4.98
C GLU A 168 -4.90 -3.63 3.92
N PRO A 169 -4.24 -4.15 2.86
CA PRO A 169 -4.93 -4.74 1.70
C PRO A 169 -5.69 -6.04 2.02
N THR A 170 -5.29 -6.78 3.06
CA THR A 170 -5.90 -8.05 3.48
C THR A 170 -6.87 -7.92 4.66
N THR A 171 -7.01 -6.72 5.23
CA THR A 171 -7.87 -6.50 6.40
C THR A 171 -9.36 -6.57 6.03
N MET A 172 -10.18 -7.16 6.93
CA MET A 172 -11.63 -7.35 6.78
C MET A 172 -12.04 -8.26 5.60
N VAL A 173 -11.19 -9.18 5.21
CA VAL A 173 -11.50 -10.27 4.27
C VAL A 173 -11.31 -11.60 4.99
N ASP A 174 -11.96 -12.65 4.50
CA ASP A 174 -11.74 -14.00 5.03
C ASP A 174 -10.32 -14.50 4.75
N PRO A 175 -9.80 -15.48 5.52
CA PRO A 175 -8.42 -15.91 5.40
C PRO A 175 -8.02 -16.44 4.02
N LEU A 176 -8.94 -17.15 3.34
CA LEU A 176 -8.68 -17.68 1.99
C LEU A 176 -8.54 -16.53 0.98
N MET A 177 -9.40 -15.55 1.07
CA MET A 177 -9.35 -14.37 0.21
C MET A 177 -8.15 -13.48 0.54
N ALA A 178 -7.75 -13.37 1.81
CA ALA A 178 -6.53 -12.66 2.22
C ALA A 178 -5.29 -13.29 1.60
N ALA A 179 -5.21 -14.63 1.62
CA ALA A 179 -4.13 -15.36 0.94
C ALA A 179 -4.14 -15.11 -0.58
N HIS A 180 -5.31 -15.14 -1.21
CA HIS A 180 -5.47 -14.87 -2.64
C HIS A 180 -5.01 -13.45 -3.02
N ILE A 181 -5.45 -12.42 -2.27
CA ILE A 181 -4.98 -11.02 -2.48
C ILE A 181 -3.46 -10.92 -2.31
N SER A 182 -2.92 -11.61 -1.30
CA SER A 182 -1.47 -11.66 -1.07
C SER A 182 -0.72 -12.28 -2.26
N ASP A 183 -1.28 -13.33 -2.88
CA ASP A 183 -0.75 -13.95 -4.08
C ASP A 183 -0.79 -13.02 -5.29
N LEU A 184 -1.89 -12.30 -5.48
CA LEU A 184 -2.03 -11.31 -6.55
C LEU A 184 -0.99 -10.20 -6.42
N ILE A 185 -0.84 -9.63 -5.22
CA ILE A 185 0.17 -8.57 -4.98
C ILE A 185 1.59 -9.11 -5.20
N ALA A 186 1.88 -10.34 -4.78
CA ALA A 186 3.19 -10.96 -5.00
C ALA A 186 3.48 -11.20 -6.49
N LYS A 187 2.49 -11.67 -7.27
CA LYS A 187 2.58 -11.81 -8.73
C LYS A 187 2.86 -10.45 -9.39
N LEU A 188 2.14 -9.40 -8.97
CA LEU A 188 2.35 -8.03 -9.48
C LEU A 188 3.73 -7.49 -9.13
N LYS A 189 4.20 -7.68 -7.90
CA LYS A 189 5.57 -7.32 -7.49
C LYS A 189 6.59 -7.97 -8.42
N ALA A 190 6.47 -9.27 -8.66
CA ALA A 190 7.39 -10.01 -9.53
C ALA A 190 7.29 -9.61 -11.02
N LYS A 191 6.09 -9.24 -11.51
CA LYS A 191 5.87 -8.83 -12.90
C LYS A 191 6.34 -7.39 -13.16
N LEU A 192 6.04 -6.47 -12.25
CA LEU A 192 6.14 -5.02 -12.50
C LEU A 192 7.40 -4.38 -11.93
N HIS A 193 8.03 -5.00 -10.93
CA HIS A 193 9.21 -4.46 -10.23
C HIS A 193 9.06 -3.00 -9.75
N LYS A 194 7.84 -2.61 -9.35
CA LYS A 194 7.53 -1.26 -8.85
C LYS A 194 7.99 -1.09 -7.41
N THR A 195 8.33 0.15 -7.05
CA THR A 195 8.52 0.51 -5.64
C THR A 195 7.19 0.39 -4.90
N SER A 196 7.20 -0.21 -3.71
CA SER A 196 5.97 -0.37 -2.95
C SER A 196 6.16 -0.13 -1.46
N ILE A 197 5.13 0.44 -0.83
CA ILE A 197 4.99 0.40 0.63
C ILE A 197 3.67 -0.30 0.96
N VAL A 198 3.75 -1.34 1.78
CA VAL A 198 2.58 -2.07 2.27
C VAL A 198 2.44 -1.83 3.77
N VAL A 199 1.35 -1.21 4.17
CA VAL A 199 0.99 -1.10 5.59
C VAL A 199 0.14 -2.28 5.95
N THR A 200 0.55 -3.06 6.94
CA THR A 200 -0.22 -4.21 7.42
C THR A 200 0.17 -4.63 8.84
N HIS A 201 -0.71 -5.38 9.49
CA HIS A 201 -0.42 -6.16 10.71
C HIS A 201 -0.33 -7.67 10.42
N ASP A 202 -0.62 -8.10 9.18
CA ASP A 202 -0.56 -9.48 8.73
C ASP A 202 0.89 -9.91 8.47
N THR A 203 1.43 -10.80 9.32
CA THR A 203 2.81 -11.28 9.22
C THR A 203 3.03 -12.17 8.02
N HIS A 204 2.01 -12.92 7.56
CA HIS A 204 2.11 -13.77 6.37
C HIS A 204 2.27 -12.92 5.11
N LEU A 205 1.47 -11.85 4.98
CA LEU A 205 1.61 -10.90 3.89
C LEU A 205 2.98 -10.22 3.95
N ALA A 206 3.41 -9.76 5.14
CA ALA A 206 4.70 -9.13 5.34
C ALA A 206 5.86 -10.04 4.95
N LYS A 207 5.88 -11.27 5.43
CA LYS A 207 6.90 -12.28 5.09
C LYS A 207 6.98 -12.55 3.60
N LYS A 208 5.83 -12.54 2.91
CA LYS A 208 5.73 -12.84 1.49
C LYS A 208 6.22 -11.71 0.61
N LEU A 209 5.99 -10.45 1.00
CA LEU A 209 6.22 -9.30 0.15
C LEU A 209 7.48 -8.50 0.50
N ALA A 210 7.90 -8.49 1.78
CA ALA A 210 8.89 -7.53 2.23
C ALA A 210 10.30 -7.84 1.73
N ASP A 211 10.92 -6.87 1.07
CA ASP A 211 12.38 -6.79 0.96
C ASP A 211 12.92 -6.14 2.24
N ARG A 212 12.15 -5.22 2.84
CA ARG A 212 12.46 -4.53 4.10
C ARG A 212 11.24 -4.35 4.97
N ILE A 213 11.43 -4.49 6.29
CA ILE A 213 10.42 -4.26 7.32
C ILE A 213 10.75 -2.98 8.07
N LEU A 214 9.77 -2.10 8.20
CA LEU A 214 9.73 -1.02 9.17
C LEU A 214 8.72 -1.35 10.25
N PHE A 215 9.16 -1.59 11.48
CA PHE A 215 8.24 -1.81 12.59
C PHE A 215 8.08 -0.51 13.40
N LEU A 216 6.86 0.01 13.45
CA LEU A 216 6.52 1.17 14.27
C LEU A 216 6.04 0.74 15.65
N GLN A 217 6.65 1.31 16.68
CA GLN A 217 6.28 1.13 18.07
C GLN A 217 6.13 2.50 18.74
N GLU A 218 4.97 2.77 19.33
CA GLU A 218 4.68 4.02 20.06
C GLU A 218 5.02 5.30 19.26
N GLY A 219 4.82 5.23 17.94
CA GLY A 219 5.11 6.32 17.01
C GLY A 219 6.59 6.49 16.65
N ARG A 220 7.46 5.55 16.99
CA ARG A 220 8.88 5.54 16.67
C ARG A 220 9.26 4.33 15.83
N VAL A 221 10.39 4.40 15.16
CA VAL A 221 10.99 3.22 14.52
C VAL A 221 11.55 2.32 15.61
N GLY A 222 10.88 1.17 15.83
CA GLY A 222 11.35 0.14 16.75
C GLY A 222 12.28 -0.86 16.08
N PHE A 223 12.09 -1.08 14.76
CA PHE A 223 12.96 -1.94 13.96
C PHE A 223 12.94 -1.49 12.49
N PHE A 224 14.08 -1.62 11.83
CA PHE A 224 14.22 -1.41 10.39
C PHE A 224 15.27 -2.37 9.83
N GLY A 225 14.84 -3.34 9.00
CA GLY A 225 15.72 -4.40 8.50
C GLY A 225 14.97 -5.40 7.63
N THR A 226 15.55 -6.55 7.37
CA THR A 226 14.94 -7.64 6.60
C THR A 226 13.98 -8.48 7.45
N TRP A 227 13.17 -9.32 6.80
CA TRP A 227 12.32 -10.28 7.52
C TRP A 227 13.15 -11.26 8.37
N GLU A 228 14.27 -11.76 7.84
CA GLU A 228 15.16 -12.68 8.56
C GLU A 228 15.75 -12.03 9.82
N GLU A 229 16.17 -10.77 9.74
CA GLU A 229 16.65 -10.01 10.89
C GLU A 229 15.55 -9.81 11.94
N LEU A 230 14.31 -9.58 11.50
CA LEU A 230 13.14 -9.46 12.39
C LEU A 230 12.87 -10.78 13.13
N GLU A 231 12.82 -11.93 12.41
CA GLU A 231 12.60 -13.25 13.00
C GLU A 231 13.69 -13.63 14.02
N ASN A 232 14.93 -13.23 13.77
CA ASN A 232 16.07 -13.49 14.65
C ASN A 232 16.25 -12.44 15.76
N SER A 233 15.41 -11.41 15.79
CA SER A 233 15.49 -10.35 16.80
C SER A 233 15.22 -10.90 18.22
N LYS A 234 16.01 -10.40 19.17
CA LYS A 234 15.84 -10.70 20.60
C LYS A 234 14.95 -9.67 21.31
N GLU A 235 14.52 -8.64 20.60
CA GLU A 235 13.68 -7.58 21.17
C GLU A 235 12.33 -8.14 21.64
N PRO A 236 11.96 -7.98 22.91
CA PRO A 236 10.77 -8.63 23.47
C PRO A 236 9.47 -8.21 22.77
N PHE A 237 9.36 -6.96 22.33
CA PHE A 237 8.15 -6.46 21.67
C PHE A 237 7.95 -7.08 20.28
N LEU A 238 9.03 -7.33 19.52
CA LEU A 238 8.98 -8.00 18.23
C LEU A 238 8.57 -9.47 18.39
N ARG A 239 9.19 -10.17 19.35
CA ARG A 239 8.84 -11.55 19.67
C ARG A 239 7.40 -11.70 20.10
N ASN A 240 6.91 -10.80 20.96
CA ASN A 240 5.51 -10.81 21.39
C ASN A 240 4.56 -10.53 20.20
N PHE A 241 4.95 -9.68 19.26
CA PHE A 241 4.16 -9.40 18.08
C PHE A 241 4.05 -10.63 17.17
N LEU A 242 5.18 -11.27 16.85
CA LEU A 242 5.21 -12.48 16.01
C LEU A 242 4.46 -13.66 16.67
N ALA A 243 4.63 -13.84 17.98
CA ALA A 243 3.95 -14.92 18.71
C ALA A 243 2.41 -14.74 18.77
N GLN A 244 1.87 -13.53 18.64
CA GLN A 244 0.42 -13.31 18.60
C GLN A 244 -0.20 -13.87 17.32
N ASP A 245 0.49 -13.84 16.21
CA ASP A 245 0.04 -14.42 14.94
C ASP A 245 0.18 -15.95 14.89
N GLU A 246 1.20 -16.51 15.57
CA GLU A 246 1.36 -17.97 15.69
C GLU A 246 0.30 -18.60 16.62
N LEU A 247 -0.29 -17.81 17.51
CA LEU A 247 -1.35 -18.24 18.44
C LEU A 247 -2.76 -18.21 17.83
N ILE A 248 -2.93 -17.73 16.60
CA ILE A 248 -4.12 -17.99 15.80
C ILE A 248 -3.87 -19.34 15.11
N PRO A 249 -4.31 -20.49 15.70
CA PRO A 249 -4.12 -21.77 15.03
C PRO A 249 -4.84 -21.70 13.70
N ALA A 250 -4.29 -22.35 12.69
CA ALA A 250 -5.05 -22.79 11.54
C ALA A 250 -6.23 -23.63 12.07
N LEU A 251 -7.32 -22.96 12.43
CA LEU A 251 -8.62 -23.59 12.59
C LEU A 251 -9.00 -24.04 11.20
N ASP A 252 -9.06 -25.34 11.02
CA ASP A 252 -9.55 -26.12 9.90
C ASP A 252 -8.51 -26.72 8.95
N ALA A 253 -7.80 -27.70 9.51
CA ALA A 253 -7.40 -28.85 8.73
C ALA A 253 -7.84 -30.14 9.48
N THR A 254 -9.16 -30.25 9.79
CA THR A 254 -9.81 -31.53 10.13
C THR A 254 -11.32 -31.39 9.98
N GLU A 255 -11.83 -31.77 8.82
CA GLU A 255 -12.88 -32.76 8.55
C GLU A 255 -13.23 -32.76 7.07
#